data_d5768cdb3e6abe72a52e0c94a978d44b
#
_entry.id   d5768cdb3e6abe72a52e0c94a978d44b
#
_cell.length_a   1.000
_cell.length_b   1.000
_cell.length_c   1.000
_cell.angle_alpha   90.00
_cell.angle_beta   90.00
_cell.angle_gamma   90.00
#
_symmetry.space_group_name_H-M   'P 1'
#
loop_
_entity.id
_entity.type
_entity.pdbx_description
1 polymer ?
#
loop_
_entity_poly.entity_id
_entity_poly.type
_entity_poly.pdbx_seq_one_letter_code
_entity_poly.pdbx_strand_id
1 'polypeptide(L)'
;MTGKVISLGQVIVDLTMNVDAVPRAGEDVFAGNVQTQVGASFNTLYAVRRMGVKASHAGVIGTGPWASQILQTLENRGIQHIGKRDAVRDSGFCVALTDANAERTFISTRGAEAYGSVDAFDSVNPEKQDVVHVSGYTLVHRTADALLAFVKRTTEHREFTAVFDPSPMIATVDDDVFRTMLAYRPIWSCNECEATLIAQRLAALDNGNSCDCKVSQDIVQEIENANVNEETVAWLCDRLRSPVIVRVGADGAWLAIPGDEALRIPGFPMKAVDTNGAGDCHAGVLCALLCEGVPLEDAVRCANAASALAVTRSGPATCPDRKEVERLLGRVF
;
A
#
# COMPACT_ATOMS: atom_id res chain seq x y z
N MET A 1 -12.75 -10.96 20.86
CA MET A 1 -13.10 -9.64 20.29
C MET A 1 -12.68 -9.66 18.83
N THR A 2 -13.42 -9.06 17.93
CA THR A 2 -13.01 -8.94 16.52
C THR A 2 -11.90 -7.90 16.42
N GLY A 3 -10.79 -8.21 15.76
CA GLY A 3 -9.68 -7.29 15.54
C GLY A 3 -10.07 -6.08 14.68
N LYS A 4 -9.11 -5.20 14.45
CA LYS A 4 -9.21 -4.03 13.56
C LYS A 4 -7.97 -3.92 12.69
N VAL A 5 -8.10 -3.23 11.57
CA VAL A 5 -6.95 -2.83 10.75
C VAL A 5 -6.54 -1.41 11.15
N ILE A 6 -5.25 -1.23 11.43
CA ILE A 6 -4.64 0.05 11.81
C ILE A 6 -3.66 0.44 10.70
N SER A 7 -3.90 1.55 9.99
CA SER A 7 -2.92 2.05 9.03
C SER A 7 -2.03 3.12 9.66
N LEU A 8 -0.71 2.93 9.51
CA LEU A 8 0.34 3.89 9.84
C LEU A 8 0.76 4.72 8.61
N GLY A 9 0.04 4.56 7.50
CA GLY A 9 0.28 5.31 6.28
C GLY A 9 -0.23 6.75 6.37
N GLN A 10 0.00 7.50 5.33
CA GLN A 10 -0.49 8.87 5.18
C GLN A 10 -1.86 8.91 4.48
N VAL A 11 -2.65 9.92 4.80
CA VAL A 11 -3.89 10.27 4.11
C VAL A 11 -3.79 11.72 3.64
N ILE A 12 -4.01 11.96 2.35
CA ILE A 12 -3.92 13.26 1.71
C ILE A 12 -5.17 13.50 0.85
N VAL A 13 -5.28 14.70 0.28
CA VAL A 13 -6.33 15.02 -0.70
C VAL A 13 -5.73 14.98 -2.10
N ASP A 14 -6.37 14.28 -3.02
CA ASP A 14 -6.03 14.27 -4.44
C ASP A 14 -6.92 15.29 -5.18
N LEU A 15 -6.28 16.23 -5.89
CA LEU A 15 -6.92 17.13 -6.84
C LEU A 15 -6.65 16.57 -8.24
N THR A 16 -7.65 15.96 -8.83
CA THR A 16 -7.53 15.41 -10.18
C THR A 16 -8.06 16.39 -11.21
N MET A 17 -7.30 16.61 -12.27
CA MET A 17 -7.62 17.53 -13.35
C MET A 17 -7.36 16.88 -14.70
N ASN A 18 -8.32 16.97 -15.61
CA ASN A 18 -8.12 16.57 -17.01
C ASN A 18 -7.68 17.79 -17.82
N VAL A 19 -6.57 17.66 -18.53
CA VAL A 19 -6.01 18.68 -19.39
C VAL A 19 -5.72 18.10 -20.78
N ASP A 20 -5.68 18.95 -21.82
CA ASP A 20 -5.30 18.47 -23.17
C ASP A 20 -3.82 18.04 -23.19
N ALA A 21 -2.95 18.77 -22.49
CA ALA A 21 -1.55 18.47 -22.31
C ALA A 21 -1.05 19.11 -21.01
N VAL A 22 -0.01 18.54 -20.40
CA VAL A 22 0.67 19.16 -19.27
C VAL A 22 1.33 20.46 -19.75
N PRO A 23 1.03 21.66 -19.13
CA PRO A 23 1.54 22.94 -19.60
C PRO A 23 3.06 23.02 -19.43
N ARG A 24 3.73 23.66 -20.38
CA ARG A 24 5.14 24.02 -20.26
C ARG A 24 5.30 25.27 -19.39
N ALA A 25 6.52 25.53 -18.97
CA ALA A 25 6.81 26.73 -18.19
C ALA A 25 6.35 28.00 -18.93
N GLY A 26 5.48 28.79 -18.30
CA GLY A 26 4.91 30.03 -18.83
C GLY A 26 3.60 29.85 -19.62
N GLU A 27 3.12 28.64 -19.82
CA GLU A 27 1.82 28.38 -20.46
C GLU A 27 0.69 28.33 -19.40
N ASP A 28 -0.52 28.68 -19.82
CA ASP A 28 -1.78 28.61 -19.06
C ASP A 28 -2.76 27.69 -19.80
N VAL A 29 -3.35 26.72 -19.09
CA VAL A 29 -4.32 25.77 -19.65
C VAL A 29 -5.54 25.67 -18.73
N PHE A 30 -6.70 25.47 -19.33
CA PHE A 30 -7.93 25.22 -18.59
C PHE A 30 -8.18 23.72 -18.44
N ALA A 31 -8.46 23.27 -17.20
CA ALA A 31 -8.85 21.90 -16.94
C ALA A 31 -10.32 21.64 -17.34
N GLY A 32 -10.58 20.55 -18.05
CA GLY A 32 -11.93 20.17 -18.47
C GLY A 32 -12.79 19.59 -17.33
N ASN A 33 -12.17 18.87 -16.40
CA ASN A 33 -12.81 18.28 -15.23
C ASN A 33 -11.89 18.43 -14.02
N VAL A 34 -12.44 18.84 -12.89
CA VAL A 34 -11.71 18.99 -11.63
C VAL A 34 -12.47 18.28 -10.52
N GLN A 35 -11.80 17.41 -9.81
CA GLN A 35 -12.36 16.69 -8.67
C GLN A 35 -11.41 16.74 -7.49
N THR A 36 -11.95 16.74 -6.28
CA THR A 36 -11.18 16.56 -5.05
C THR A 36 -11.67 15.31 -4.33
N GLN A 37 -10.74 14.46 -3.92
CA GLN A 37 -11.06 13.26 -3.17
C GLN A 37 -9.97 12.96 -2.15
N VAL A 38 -10.31 12.26 -1.09
CA VAL A 38 -9.33 11.77 -0.13
C VAL A 38 -8.72 10.49 -0.68
N GLY A 39 -7.38 10.38 -0.59
CA GLY A 39 -6.62 9.30 -1.20
C GLY A 39 -5.53 8.73 -0.29
N ALA A 40 -4.54 8.11 -0.92
CA ALA A 40 -3.47 7.35 -0.29
C ALA A 40 -4.01 6.24 0.63
N SER A 41 -3.52 6.06 1.84
CA SER A 41 -3.97 4.98 2.75
C SER A 41 -5.47 5.02 3.10
N PHE A 42 -6.18 6.09 2.76
CA PHE A 42 -7.65 6.11 2.84
C PHE A 42 -8.26 5.03 1.94
N ASN A 43 -7.75 4.83 0.73
CA ASN A 43 -8.28 3.82 -0.20
C ASN A 43 -8.17 2.42 0.39
N THR A 44 -7.03 2.10 1.01
CA THR A 44 -6.80 0.84 1.74
C THR A 44 -7.78 0.68 2.89
N LEU A 45 -7.94 1.70 3.74
CA LEU A 45 -8.86 1.66 4.87
C LEU A 45 -10.33 1.61 4.44
N TYR A 46 -10.66 2.26 3.32
CA TYR A 46 -11.97 2.15 2.71
C TYR A 46 -12.27 0.72 2.28
N ALA A 47 -11.31 0.04 1.64
CA ALA A 47 -11.45 -1.37 1.27
C ALA A 47 -11.66 -2.27 2.50
N VAL A 48 -10.94 -2.03 3.59
CA VAL A 48 -11.17 -2.71 4.88
C VAL A 48 -12.62 -2.54 5.35
N ARG A 49 -13.15 -1.33 5.29
CA ARG A 49 -14.55 -1.05 5.69
C ARG A 49 -15.57 -1.73 4.76
N ARG A 50 -15.25 -1.85 3.47
CA ARG A 50 -16.09 -2.56 2.50
C ARG A 50 -16.18 -4.06 2.80
N MET A 51 -15.16 -4.64 3.44
CA MET A 51 -15.17 -6.02 3.95
C MET A 51 -15.88 -6.16 5.30
N GLY A 52 -16.38 -5.07 5.91
CA GLY A 52 -17.08 -5.11 7.18
C GLY A 52 -16.18 -5.06 8.42
N VAL A 53 -14.87 -4.98 8.25
CA VAL A 53 -13.89 -4.95 9.35
C VAL A 53 -13.70 -3.52 9.87
N LYS A 54 -13.39 -3.37 11.16
CA LYS A 54 -13.07 -2.07 11.77
C LYS A 54 -11.75 -1.54 11.21
N ALA A 55 -11.73 -0.24 10.90
CA ALA A 55 -10.56 0.42 10.33
C ALA A 55 -10.18 1.66 11.15
N SER A 56 -8.88 1.85 11.41
CA SER A 56 -8.34 3.00 12.12
C SER A 56 -7.17 3.61 11.36
N HIS A 57 -7.16 4.93 11.23
CA HIS A 57 -6.05 5.69 10.69
C HIS A 57 -5.23 6.27 11.84
N ALA A 58 -3.94 5.94 11.91
CA ALA A 58 -3.03 6.40 12.95
C ALA A 58 -2.02 7.46 12.46
N GLY A 59 -1.97 7.74 11.16
CA GLY A 59 -1.13 8.79 10.59
C GLY A 59 -1.50 10.18 11.12
N VAL A 60 -0.55 11.11 11.01
CA VAL A 60 -0.76 12.49 11.45
C VAL A 60 -1.71 13.21 10.49
N ILE A 61 -2.71 13.90 11.00
CA ILE A 61 -3.61 14.79 10.26
C ILE A 61 -3.41 16.23 10.76
N GLY A 62 -3.41 17.17 9.83
CA GLY A 62 -3.19 18.58 10.11
C GLY A 62 -4.42 19.34 10.61
N THR A 63 -4.33 20.66 10.50
CA THR A 63 -5.39 21.61 10.82
C THR A 63 -5.55 22.57 9.66
N GLY A 64 -6.71 22.60 9.03
CA GLY A 64 -7.02 23.42 7.87
C GLY A 64 -8.09 22.79 6.97
N PRO A 65 -8.33 23.34 5.78
CA PRO A 65 -9.35 22.86 4.85
C PRO A 65 -9.17 21.40 4.43
N TRP A 66 -7.93 20.99 4.06
CA TRP A 66 -7.66 19.63 3.63
C TRP A 66 -7.80 18.63 4.78
N ALA A 67 -7.27 18.98 5.96
CA ALA A 67 -7.45 18.18 7.17
C ALA A 67 -8.92 18.00 7.54
N SER A 68 -9.73 19.05 7.39
CA SER A 68 -11.18 19.02 7.65
C SER A 68 -11.90 18.07 6.69
N GLN A 69 -11.57 18.14 5.39
CA GLN A 69 -12.12 17.23 4.37
C GLN A 69 -11.72 15.76 4.64
N ILE A 70 -10.46 15.52 5.03
CA ILE A 70 -9.97 14.18 5.40
C ILE A 70 -10.78 13.64 6.57
N LEU A 71 -10.87 14.39 7.68
CA LEU A 71 -11.56 13.93 8.88
C LEU A 71 -13.03 13.62 8.62
N GLN A 72 -13.71 14.50 7.89
CA GLN A 72 -15.10 14.29 7.52
C GLN A 72 -15.27 13.05 6.65
N THR A 73 -14.35 12.81 5.71
CA THR A 73 -14.39 11.62 4.85
C THR A 73 -14.16 10.35 5.65
N LEU A 74 -13.19 10.34 6.56
CA LEU A 74 -12.93 9.20 7.45
C LEU A 74 -14.18 8.88 8.31
N GLU A 75 -14.77 9.89 8.94
CA GLU A 75 -15.97 9.75 9.76
C GLU A 75 -17.16 9.21 8.95
N ASN A 76 -17.43 9.76 7.78
CA ASN A 76 -18.51 9.32 6.88
C ASN A 76 -18.35 7.86 6.41
N ARG A 77 -17.13 7.34 6.42
CA ARG A 77 -16.83 5.96 6.07
C ARG A 77 -16.63 5.03 7.28
N GLY A 78 -16.84 5.55 8.49
CA GLY A 78 -16.70 4.81 9.73
C GLY A 78 -15.23 4.36 9.99
N ILE A 79 -14.27 5.15 9.52
CA ILE A 79 -12.84 4.97 9.77
C ILE A 79 -12.45 5.87 10.93
N GLN A 80 -11.99 5.29 12.03
CA GLN A 80 -11.59 6.06 13.20
C GLN A 80 -10.22 6.69 13.02
N HIS A 81 -10.07 7.99 13.23
CA HIS A 81 -8.75 8.62 13.38
C HIS A 81 -8.29 8.47 14.84
N ILE A 82 -7.14 7.82 15.04
CA ILE A 82 -6.51 7.59 16.34
C ILE A 82 -5.11 8.20 16.43
N GLY A 83 -4.64 8.81 15.35
CA GLY A 83 -3.32 9.44 15.25
C GLY A 83 -3.28 10.84 15.85
N LYS A 84 -2.09 11.43 15.86
CA LYS A 84 -1.89 12.80 16.32
C LYS A 84 -2.43 13.84 15.33
N ARG A 85 -2.71 15.03 15.85
CA ARG A 85 -3.07 16.22 15.06
C ARG A 85 -1.91 17.22 15.09
N ASP A 86 -1.54 17.73 13.91
CA ASP A 86 -0.65 18.91 13.82
C ASP A 86 -1.51 20.17 13.91
N ALA A 87 -1.27 20.98 14.92
CA ALA A 87 -2.03 22.20 15.17
C ALA A 87 -1.62 23.41 14.30
N VAL A 88 -0.52 23.27 13.54
CA VAL A 88 0.10 24.37 12.79
C VAL A 88 -0.03 24.18 11.28
N ARG A 89 0.18 22.95 10.78
CA ARG A 89 0.17 22.63 9.35
C ARG A 89 -1.16 22.05 8.94
N ASP A 90 -1.58 22.31 7.71
CA ASP A 90 -2.64 21.53 7.08
C ASP A 90 -2.10 20.18 6.58
N SER A 91 -2.98 19.25 6.28
CA SER A 91 -2.63 18.02 5.57
C SER A 91 -2.20 18.30 4.14
N GLY A 92 -1.36 17.42 3.60
CA GLY A 92 -0.88 17.50 2.23
C GLY A 92 -1.97 17.20 1.19
N PHE A 93 -1.66 17.58 -0.03
CA PHE A 93 -2.47 17.26 -1.21
C PHE A 93 -1.56 16.91 -2.40
N CYS A 94 -2.14 16.19 -3.35
CA CYS A 94 -1.52 15.85 -4.62
C CYS A 94 -2.36 16.40 -5.75
N VAL A 95 -1.74 17.12 -6.69
CA VAL A 95 -2.34 17.46 -7.99
C VAL A 95 -2.00 16.35 -8.96
N ALA A 96 -3.03 15.70 -9.52
CA ALA A 96 -2.90 14.68 -10.54
C ALA A 96 -3.47 15.22 -11.86
N LEU A 97 -2.62 15.52 -12.82
CA LEU A 97 -2.99 15.92 -14.17
C LEU A 97 -3.09 14.67 -15.04
N THR A 98 -4.22 14.52 -15.72
CA THR A 98 -4.41 13.47 -16.74
C THR A 98 -4.53 14.14 -18.09
N ASP A 99 -3.63 13.84 -19.03
CA ASP A 99 -3.63 14.41 -20.36
C ASP A 99 -4.54 13.65 -21.34
N ALA A 100 -4.61 14.11 -22.59
CA ALA A 100 -5.42 13.51 -23.65
C ALA A 100 -4.99 12.07 -24.00
N ASN A 101 -3.76 11.66 -23.69
CA ASN A 101 -3.26 10.30 -23.88
C ASN A 101 -3.53 9.38 -22.68
N ALA A 102 -4.26 9.89 -21.66
CA ALA A 102 -4.49 9.24 -20.37
C ALA A 102 -3.20 9.07 -19.53
N GLU A 103 -2.12 9.77 -19.87
CA GLU A 103 -0.91 9.81 -19.05
C GLU A 103 -1.14 10.69 -17.81
N ARG A 104 -0.58 10.27 -16.68
CA ARG A 104 -0.74 10.96 -15.40
C ARG A 104 0.56 11.59 -14.92
N THR A 105 0.48 12.85 -14.55
CA THR A 105 1.57 13.61 -13.92
C THR A 105 1.15 14.04 -12.53
N PHE A 106 2.00 13.83 -11.54
CA PHE A 106 1.70 14.08 -10.14
C PHE A 106 2.60 15.18 -9.57
N ILE A 107 1.99 16.10 -8.81
CA ILE A 107 2.69 17.11 -8.02
C ILE A 107 2.18 17.02 -6.59
N SER A 108 2.99 16.42 -5.69
CA SER A 108 2.61 16.20 -4.31
C SER A 108 3.23 17.24 -3.38
N THR A 109 2.44 17.71 -2.42
CA THR A 109 2.92 18.54 -1.31
C THR A 109 3.25 17.69 -0.10
N ARG A 110 3.96 18.26 0.85
CA ARG A 110 4.23 17.68 2.17
C ARG A 110 3.48 18.49 3.21
N GLY A 111 2.43 17.92 3.77
CA GLY A 111 1.66 18.49 4.87
C GLY A 111 1.98 17.85 6.22
N ALA A 112 1.07 17.94 7.16
CA ALA A 112 1.22 17.43 8.51
C ALA A 112 1.65 15.95 8.58
N GLU A 113 1.17 15.11 7.65
CA GLU A 113 1.48 13.69 7.54
C GLU A 113 2.98 13.43 7.31
N ALA A 114 3.68 14.39 6.69
CA ALA A 114 5.12 14.29 6.41
C ALA A 114 6.01 14.78 7.57
N TYR A 115 5.45 15.44 8.56
CA TYR A 115 6.19 16.09 9.66
C TYR A 115 5.86 15.53 11.03
N GLY A 116 5.37 14.31 11.13
CA GLY A 116 5.11 13.64 12.40
C GLY A 116 6.36 13.61 13.28
N SER A 117 6.19 13.92 14.57
CA SER A 117 7.25 13.77 15.57
C SER A 117 7.51 12.29 15.85
N VAL A 118 8.69 11.99 16.41
CA VAL A 118 9.13 10.61 16.70
C VAL A 118 8.12 9.81 17.54
N ASP A 119 7.30 10.47 18.32
CA ASP A 119 6.26 9.91 19.19
C ASP A 119 4.87 9.86 18.51
N ALA A 120 4.79 10.06 17.18
CA ALA A 120 3.51 10.12 16.48
C ALA A 120 2.69 8.81 16.58
N PHE A 121 3.36 7.67 16.73
CA PHE A 121 2.72 6.36 16.87
C PHE A 121 2.81 5.75 18.27
N ASP A 122 3.19 6.50 19.30
CA ASP A 122 3.34 5.96 20.65
C ASP A 122 2.04 5.47 21.28
N SER A 123 0.92 6.07 20.91
CA SER A 123 -0.42 5.65 21.34
C SER A 123 -0.95 4.40 20.61
N VAL A 124 -0.26 3.94 19.58
CA VAL A 124 -0.70 2.78 18.79
C VAL A 124 -0.22 1.50 19.46
N ASN A 125 -1.14 0.76 20.05
CA ASN A 125 -0.89 -0.51 20.73
C ASN A 125 -1.81 -1.58 20.09
N PRO A 126 -1.34 -2.27 19.03
CA PRO A 126 -2.12 -3.31 18.39
C PRO A 126 -2.26 -4.56 19.25
N GLU A 127 -3.44 -5.18 19.21
CA GLU A 127 -3.71 -6.47 19.84
C GLU A 127 -3.41 -7.62 18.87
N LYS A 128 -3.38 -8.85 19.39
CA LYS A 128 -3.04 -10.07 18.61
C LYS A 128 -3.86 -10.26 17.34
N GLN A 129 -5.14 -9.90 17.38
CA GLN A 129 -6.04 -10.02 16.23
C GLN A 129 -5.98 -8.83 15.28
N ASP A 130 -5.25 -7.78 15.63
CA ASP A 130 -5.15 -6.60 14.80
C ASP A 130 -4.19 -6.84 13.62
N VAL A 131 -4.43 -6.12 12.53
CA VAL A 131 -3.51 -6.03 11.39
C VAL A 131 -3.01 -4.60 11.28
N VAL A 132 -1.70 -4.43 11.25
CA VAL A 132 -1.07 -3.12 11.04
C VAL A 132 -0.64 -3.01 9.57
N HIS A 133 -1.22 -2.05 8.87
CA HIS A 133 -0.82 -1.68 7.52
C HIS A 133 0.24 -0.58 7.56
N VAL A 134 1.37 -0.82 6.91
CA VAL A 134 2.49 0.12 6.77
C VAL A 134 2.62 0.50 5.30
N SER A 135 2.68 1.80 5.00
CA SER A 135 2.90 2.32 3.66
C SER A 135 4.34 2.82 3.49
N GLY A 136 4.98 2.46 2.37
CA GLY A 136 6.31 2.91 2.00
C GLY A 136 6.43 4.43 1.85
N TYR A 137 5.34 5.11 1.51
CA TYR A 137 5.32 6.58 1.48
C TYR A 137 5.63 7.22 2.83
N THR A 138 5.34 6.57 3.95
CA THR A 138 5.68 7.08 5.28
C THR A 138 7.19 7.07 5.53
N LEU A 139 7.92 6.18 4.86
CA LEU A 139 9.37 5.99 5.04
C LEU A 139 10.24 7.07 4.40
N VAL A 140 9.70 7.89 3.49
CA VAL A 140 10.45 8.98 2.80
C VAL A 140 10.18 10.36 3.39
N HIS A 141 9.51 10.43 4.53
CA HIS A 141 9.18 11.65 5.24
C HIS A 141 9.82 11.67 6.62
N ARG A 142 9.81 12.82 7.30
CA ARG A 142 10.28 12.94 8.68
C ARG A 142 9.50 12.00 9.63
N THR A 143 8.25 11.69 9.31
CA THR A 143 7.43 10.71 10.04
C THR A 143 8.01 9.29 10.01
N ALA A 144 9.01 9.01 9.16
CA ALA A 144 9.76 7.76 9.17
C ALA A 144 10.37 7.46 10.55
N ASP A 145 10.88 8.48 11.25
CA ASP A 145 11.45 8.30 12.59
C ASP A 145 10.43 7.70 13.58
N ALA A 146 9.18 8.17 13.51
CA ALA A 146 8.09 7.64 14.33
C ALA A 146 7.74 6.19 13.94
N LEU A 147 7.70 5.90 12.63
CA LEU A 147 7.44 4.54 12.14
C LEU A 147 8.54 3.57 12.57
N LEU A 148 9.81 3.97 12.46
CA LEU A 148 10.93 3.17 12.91
C LEU A 148 10.94 2.96 14.44
N ALA A 149 10.54 3.98 15.21
CA ALA A 149 10.35 3.84 16.66
C ALA A 149 9.25 2.83 17.00
N PHE A 150 8.10 2.89 16.29
CA PHE A 150 7.03 1.91 16.42
C PHE A 150 7.51 0.49 16.06
N VAL A 151 8.19 0.33 14.92
CA VAL A 151 8.75 -0.95 14.48
C VAL A 151 9.69 -1.53 15.54
N LYS A 152 10.68 -0.74 16.00
CA LYS A 152 11.63 -1.17 17.03
C LYS A 152 10.93 -1.60 18.31
N ARG A 153 9.97 -0.81 18.80
CA ARG A 153 9.21 -1.09 20.03
C ARG A 153 8.41 -2.39 19.95
N THR A 154 7.89 -2.72 18.77
CA THR A 154 6.99 -3.87 18.60
C THR A 154 7.67 -5.14 18.10
N THR A 155 8.89 -5.07 17.56
CA THR A 155 9.56 -6.22 16.90
C THR A 155 9.71 -7.43 17.83
N GLU A 156 10.16 -7.25 19.06
CA GLU A 156 10.48 -8.36 19.96
C GLU A 156 9.25 -9.11 20.48
N HIS A 157 8.13 -8.42 20.63
CA HIS A 157 6.92 -8.96 21.25
C HIS A 157 5.70 -8.83 20.32
N ARG A 158 5.91 -8.80 19.01
CA ARG A 158 4.82 -8.66 18.05
C ARG A 158 3.97 -9.92 17.96
N GLU A 159 2.73 -9.82 18.41
CA GLU A 159 1.72 -10.85 18.24
C GLU A 159 0.73 -10.58 17.13
N PHE A 160 0.62 -9.33 16.67
CA PHE A 160 -0.26 -8.90 15.56
C PHE A 160 0.39 -9.12 14.19
N THR A 161 -0.41 -9.15 13.14
CA THR A 161 0.07 -9.23 11.76
C THR A 161 0.44 -7.83 11.25
N ALA A 162 1.60 -7.71 10.59
CA ALA A 162 2.00 -6.50 9.86
C ALA A 162 2.01 -6.77 8.37
N VAL A 163 1.39 -5.88 7.58
CA VAL A 163 1.40 -5.89 6.11
C VAL A 163 2.08 -4.61 5.64
N PHE A 164 3.08 -4.74 4.79
CA PHE A 164 3.85 -3.63 4.25
C PHE A 164 3.60 -3.51 2.74
N ASP A 165 3.07 -2.36 2.33
CA ASP A 165 2.99 -1.91 0.95
C ASP A 165 4.19 -0.98 0.68
N PRO A 166 5.24 -1.42 -0.02
CA PRO A 166 6.51 -0.70 -0.11
C PRO A 166 6.41 0.58 -0.94
N SER A 167 5.45 0.69 -1.83
CA SER A 167 5.32 1.76 -2.83
C SER A 167 6.61 1.95 -3.67
N PRO A 168 6.58 2.71 -4.76
CA PRO A 168 7.80 3.01 -5.53
C PRO A 168 8.89 3.72 -4.72
N MET A 169 8.52 4.30 -3.56
CA MET A 169 9.45 4.99 -2.68
C MET A 169 10.51 4.07 -2.08
N ILE A 170 10.29 2.76 -2.09
CA ILE A 170 11.28 1.78 -1.62
C ILE A 170 12.64 1.93 -2.30
N ALA A 171 12.68 2.46 -3.52
CA ALA A 171 13.93 2.74 -4.24
C ALA A 171 14.79 3.83 -3.58
N THR A 172 14.16 4.75 -2.82
CA THR A 172 14.81 5.97 -2.31
C THR A 172 14.97 6.03 -0.80
N VAL A 173 14.43 5.05 -0.06
CA VAL A 173 14.64 4.98 1.39
C VAL A 173 16.09 4.67 1.73
N ASP A 174 16.58 5.20 2.84
CA ASP A 174 17.93 4.90 3.32
C ASP A 174 18.12 3.41 3.63
N ASP A 175 19.35 2.91 3.49
CA ASP A 175 19.65 1.50 3.72
C ASP A 175 19.33 1.03 5.14
N ASP A 176 19.54 1.87 6.14
CA ASP A 176 19.21 1.54 7.53
C ASP A 176 17.69 1.39 7.75
N VAL A 177 16.90 2.22 7.05
CA VAL A 177 15.44 2.12 7.02
C VAL A 177 15.01 0.81 6.37
N PHE A 178 15.59 0.49 5.21
CA PHE A 178 15.31 -0.75 4.50
C PHE A 178 15.68 -1.99 5.35
N ARG A 179 16.88 -2.01 5.94
CA ARG A 179 17.33 -3.08 6.86
C ARG A 179 16.39 -3.23 8.07
N THR A 180 15.87 -2.12 8.60
CA THR A 180 14.91 -2.16 9.70
C THR A 180 13.61 -2.84 9.28
N MET A 181 13.10 -2.57 8.08
CA MET A 181 11.92 -3.24 7.53
C MET A 181 12.15 -4.72 7.24
N LEU A 182 13.36 -5.09 6.76
CA LEU A 182 13.75 -6.50 6.62
C LEU A 182 13.73 -7.22 7.97
N ALA A 183 14.30 -6.61 9.01
CA ALA A 183 14.33 -7.18 10.37
C ALA A 183 12.92 -7.29 10.99
N TYR A 184 12.01 -6.38 10.62
CA TYR A 184 10.63 -6.39 11.09
C TYR A 184 9.83 -7.56 10.54
N ARG A 185 10.17 -8.09 9.36
CA ARG A 185 9.51 -9.23 8.71
C ARG A 185 8.00 -9.07 8.61
N PRO A 186 7.48 -8.02 7.97
CA PRO A 186 6.06 -7.91 7.65
C PRO A 186 5.70 -8.82 6.48
N ILE A 187 4.42 -9.05 6.21
CA ILE A 187 3.98 -9.57 4.91
C ILE A 187 4.22 -8.46 3.89
N TRP A 188 5.06 -8.71 2.87
CA TRP A 188 5.31 -7.78 1.79
C TRP A 188 4.24 -7.91 0.71
N SER A 189 3.58 -6.82 0.35
CA SER A 189 2.57 -6.79 -0.70
C SER A 189 2.96 -5.74 -1.74
N CYS A 190 3.51 -6.14 -2.86
CA CYS A 190 4.06 -5.28 -3.89
C CYS A 190 3.48 -5.62 -5.27
N ASN A 191 3.64 -4.72 -6.24
CA ASN A 191 3.46 -5.00 -7.65
C ASN A 191 4.79 -5.40 -8.31
N GLU A 192 4.78 -5.71 -9.61
CA GLU A 192 5.97 -6.13 -10.37
C GLU A 192 7.08 -5.07 -10.33
N CYS A 193 6.74 -3.79 -10.53
CA CYS A 193 7.72 -2.70 -10.50
C CYS A 193 8.35 -2.56 -9.11
N GLU A 194 7.55 -2.64 -8.06
CA GLU A 194 8.03 -2.59 -6.68
C GLU A 194 8.87 -3.82 -6.32
N ALA A 195 8.49 -5.01 -6.80
CA ALA A 195 9.27 -6.23 -6.65
C ALA A 195 10.68 -6.10 -7.28
N THR A 196 10.76 -5.50 -8.48
CA THR A 196 12.02 -5.15 -9.14
C THR A 196 12.89 -4.25 -8.27
N LEU A 197 12.31 -3.17 -7.72
CA LEU A 197 13.04 -2.25 -6.86
C LEU A 197 13.54 -2.93 -5.57
N ILE A 198 12.73 -3.79 -4.98
CA ILE A 198 13.12 -4.59 -3.81
C ILE A 198 14.27 -5.52 -4.17
N ALA A 199 14.18 -6.24 -5.31
CA ALA A 199 15.23 -7.15 -5.76
C ALA A 199 16.55 -6.42 -6.00
N GLN A 200 16.52 -5.26 -6.65
CA GLN A 200 17.70 -4.41 -6.85
C GLN A 200 18.35 -4.00 -5.52
N ARG A 201 17.53 -3.60 -4.54
CA ARG A 201 17.99 -3.23 -3.19
C ARG A 201 18.63 -4.42 -2.45
N LEU A 202 18.00 -5.59 -2.53
CA LEU A 202 18.55 -6.83 -1.93
C LEU A 202 19.88 -7.22 -2.57
N ALA A 203 19.98 -7.20 -3.90
CA ALA A 203 21.20 -7.49 -4.62
C ALA A 203 22.33 -6.50 -4.28
N ALA A 204 22.01 -5.22 -4.12
CA ALA A 204 22.98 -4.21 -3.70
C ALA A 204 23.54 -4.47 -2.29
N LEU A 205 22.73 -5.00 -1.38
CA LEU A 205 23.16 -5.38 -0.03
C LEU A 205 24.11 -6.62 -0.06
N ASP A 206 24.00 -7.48 -1.07
CA ASP A 206 24.80 -8.69 -1.23
C ASP A 206 26.18 -8.46 -1.85
N ASN A 207 26.39 -7.36 -2.54
CA ASN A 207 27.65 -7.05 -3.23
C ASN A 207 28.90 -7.02 -2.32
N GLY A 208 28.75 -7.30 -1.03
CA GLY A 208 29.83 -7.58 -0.10
C GLY A 208 30.21 -9.08 0.03
N ASN A 209 29.37 -10.02 -0.48
CA ASN A 209 29.59 -11.47 -0.38
C ASN A 209 29.62 -12.10 -1.79
N SER A 210 30.78 -12.56 -2.23
CA SER A 210 31.10 -12.89 -3.62
C SER A 210 30.42 -14.12 -4.25
N CYS A 211 29.65 -14.92 -3.52
CA CYS A 211 29.03 -16.14 -4.06
C CYS A 211 27.58 -15.93 -4.55
N ASP A 212 26.82 -15.06 -3.93
CA ASP A 212 25.38 -14.85 -4.24
C ASP A 212 25.14 -13.74 -5.29
N CYS A 213 26.18 -12.99 -5.65
CA CYS A 213 26.06 -11.80 -6.50
C CYS A 213 25.54 -12.12 -7.91
N LYS A 214 25.94 -13.25 -8.50
CA LYS A 214 25.54 -13.60 -9.87
C LYS A 214 24.08 -14.03 -9.94
N VAL A 215 23.64 -14.90 -9.03
CA VAL A 215 22.23 -15.33 -8.94
C VAL A 215 21.31 -14.14 -8.70
N SER A 216 21.71 -13.23 -7.80
CA SER A 216 20.95 -12.01 -7.54
C SER A 216 20.83 -11.11 -8.77
N GLN A 217 21.87 -10.99 -9.59
CA GLN A 217 21.83 -10.20 -10.83
C GLN A 217 20.95 -10.83 -11.90
N ASP A 218 21.00 -12.16 -12.07
CA ASP A 218 20.16 -12.88 -13.01
C ASP A 218 18.68 -12.74 -12.64
N ILE A 219 18.31 -12.89 -11.36
CA ILE A 219 16.95 -12.71 -10.86
C ILE A 219 16.46 -11.26 -11.05
N VAL A 220 17.28 -10.26 -10.74
CA VAL A 220 16.93 -8.85 -10.97
C VAL A 220 16.62 -8.62 -12.44
N GLN A 221 17.45 -9.17 -13.36
CA GLN A 221 17.24 -9.03 -14.80
C GLN A 221 15.94 -9.71 -15.27
N GLU A 222 15.59 -10.88 -14.70
CA GLU A 222 14.33 -11.54 -15.01
C GLU A 222 13.12 -10.71 -14.60
N ILE A 223 13.12 -10.16 -13.37
CA ILE A 223 12.03 -9.31 -12.88
C ILE A 223 11.95 -8.01 -13.70
N GLU A 224 13.10 -7.40 -14.06
CA GLU A 224 13.14 -6.19 -14.92
C GLU A 224 12.51 -6.43 -16.30
N ASN A 225 12.63 -7.66 -16.81
CA ASN A 225 11.99 -8.07 -18.07
C ASN A 225 10.49 -8.41 -17.90
N ALA A 226 9.88 -8.03 -16.80
CA ALA A 226 8.50 -8.38 -16.41
C ALA A 226 8.23 -9.90 -16.41
N ASN A 227 9.25 -10.70 -16.07
CA ASN A 227 9.17 -12.15 -15.97
C ASN A 227 9.09 -12.57 -14.49
N VAL A 228 8.05 -12.09 -13.79
CA VAL A 228 7.77 -12.53 -12.43
C VAL A 228 7.22 -13.96 -12.48
N ASN A 229 7.97 -14.89 -11.95
CA ASN A 229 7.68 -16.32 -11.96
C ASN A 229 7.89 -16.94 -10.58
N GLU A 230 7.72 -18.25 -10.48
CA GLU A 230 7.89 -19.02 -9.25
C GLU A 230 9.28 -18.82 -8.63
N GLU A 231 10.35 -18.91 -9.43
CA GLU A 231 11.72 -18.81 -8.98
C GLU A 231 12.06 -17.42 -8.44
N THR A 232 11.62 -16.35 -9.15
CA THR A 232 11.87 -14.97 -8.74
C THR A 232 11.14 -14.64 -7.44
N VAL A 233 9.91 -15.13 -7.25
CA VAL A 233 9.12 -14.86 -6.04
C VAL A 233 9.61 -15.69 -4.85
N ALA A 234 10.03 -16.94 -5.09
CA ALA A 234 10.67 -17.78 -4.07
C ALA A 234 11.98 -17.14 -3.58
N TRP A 235 12.81 -16.63 -4.50
CA TRP A 235 14.04 -15.92 -4.17
C TRP A 235 13.76 -14.67 -3.32
N LEU A 236 12.75 -13.85 -3.70
CA LEU A 236 12.35 -12.68 -2.91
C LEU A 236 11.93 -13.10 -1.49
N CYS A 237 11.12 -14.14 -1.36
CA CYS A 237 10.65 -14.65 -0.08
C CYS A 237 11.80 -15.09 0.83
N ASP A 238 12.76 -15.84 0.28
CA ASP A 238 13.94 -16.29 1.02
C ASP A 238 14.80 -15.11 1.51
N ARG A 239 15.05 -14.13 0.65
CA ARG A 239 15.84 -12.94 1.00
C ARG A 239 15.14 -12.03 1.99
N LEU A 240 13.83 -11.85 1.85
CA LEU A 240 12.99 -11.08 2.78
C LEU A 240 12.76 -11.82 4.10
N ARG A 241 12.93 -13.16 4.11
CA ARG A 241 12.62 -14.05 5.25
C ARG A 241 11.20 -13.83 5.79
N SER A 242 10.27 -13.59 4.88
CA SER A 242 8.91 -13.16 5.21
C SER A 242 7.98 -13.48 4.04
N PRO A 243 6.68 -13.69 4.26
CA PRO A 243 5.75 -13.88 3.15
C PRO A 243 5.80 -12.69 2.19
N VAL A 244 5.77 -12.99 0.90
CA VAL A 244 5.71 -11.98 -0.16
C VAL A 244 4.58 -12.27 -1.13
N ILE A 245 3.86 -11.23 -1.48
CA ILE A 245 2.79 -11.22 -2.46
C ILE A 245 3.24 -10.27 -3.57
N VAL A 246 3.37 -10.78 -4.81
CA VAL A 246 3.66 -9.97 -5.98
C VAL A 246 2.45 -9.95 -6.89
N ARG A 247 1.78 -8.80 -6.97
CA ARG A 247 0.61 -8.57 -7.82
C ARG A 247 1.06 -8.42 -9.28
N VAL A 248 0.47 -9.23 -10.17
CA VAL A 248 0.81 -9.29 -11.60
C VAL A 248 -0.38 -8.87 -12.47
N GLY A 249 -1.02 -7.79 -12.12
CA GLY A 249 -2.13 -7.20 -12.86
C GLY A 249 -3.34 -8.12 -13.01
N ALA A 250 -3.82 -8.28 -14.23
CA ALA A 250 -4.99 -9.13 -14.54
C ALA A 250 -4.74 -10.62 -14.29
N ASP A 251 -3.48 -11.03 -14.26
CA ASP A 251 -3.05 -12.42 -14.03
C ASP A 251 -3.12 -12.84 -12.56
N GLY A 252 -3.41 -11.90 -11.64
CA GLY A 252 -3.60 -12.14 -10.22
C GLY A 252 -2.37 -11.82 -9.37
N ALA A 253 -1.88 -12.78 -8.60
CA ALA A 253 -0.72 -12.60 -7.75
C ALA A 253 0.08 -13.90 -7.56
N TRP A 254 1.38 -13.75 -7.33
CA TRP A 254 2.21 -14.78 -6.76
C TRP A 254 2.26 -14.62 -5.24
N LEU A 255 2.25 -15.73 -4.53
CA LEU A 255 2.43 -15.81 -3.08
C LEU A 255 3.57 -16.78 -2.77
N ALA A 256 4.56 -16.33 -2.00
CA ALA A 256 5.54 -17.22 -1.38
C ALA A 256 5.54 -17.03 0.14
N ILE A 257 5.65 -18.13 0.86
CA ILE A 257 5.75 -18.20 2.32
C ILE A 257 7.06 -18.91 2.67
N PRO A 258 7.84 -18.43 3.65
CA PRO A 258 9.11 -19.07 4.00
C PRO A 258 8.94 -20.57 4.33
N GLY A 259 9.66 -21.41 3.58
CA GLY A 259 9.61 -22.86 3.73
C GLY A 259 8.61 -23.60 2.83
N ASP A 260 7.77 -22.86 2.11
CA ASP A 260 6.80 -23.42 1.16
C ASP A 260 7.19 -23.08 -0.30
N GLU A 261 6.65 -23.83 -1.26
CA GLU A 261 6.77 -23.49 -2.69
C GLU A 261 5.98 -22.21 -3.01
N ALA A 262 6.46 -21.42 -3.98
CA ALA A 262 5.73 -20.26 -4.42
C ALA A 262 4.48 -20.66 -5.21
N LEU A 263 3.35 -20.02 -4.92
CA LEU A 263 2.05 -20.34 -5.47
C LEU A 263 1.53 -19.18 -6.33
N ARG A 264 1.08 -19.51 -7.55
CA ARG A 264 0.33 -18.55 -8.36
C ARG A 264 -1.15 -18.60 -7.99
N ILE A 265 -1.70 -17.48 -7.58
CA ILE A 265 -3.12 -17.30 -7.29
C ILE A 265 -3.75 -16.53 -8.47
N PRO A 266 -4.59 -17.18 -9.28
CA PRO A 266 -5.13 -16.58 -10.49
C PRO A 266 -5.91 -15.29 -10.24
N GLY A 267 -5.85 -14.38 -11.20
CA GLY A 267 -6.71 -13.20 -11.26
C GLY A 267 -8.10 -13.51 -11.81
N PHE A 268 -8.92 -12.47 -11.92
CA PHE A 268 -10.27 -12.54 -12.47
C PHE A 268 -10.33 -11.59 -13.66
N PRO A 269 -10.40 -12.11 -14.92
CA PRO A 269 -10.41 -11.28 -16.11
C PRO A 269 -11.62 -10.34 -16.14
N MET A 270 -11.34 -9.03 -16.13
CA MET A 270 -12.34 -7.97 -16.21
C MET A 270 -11.91 -6.90 -17.19
N LYS A 271 -12.88 -6.20 -17.78
CA LYS A 271 -12.58 -5.03 -18.62
C LYS A 271 -12.29 -3.84 -17.70
N ALA A 272 -11.04 -3.45 -17.62
CA ALA A 272 -10.64 -2.30 -16.80
C ALA A 272 -11.19 -0.99 -17.37
N VAL A 273 -11.68 -0.13 -16.49
CA VAL A 273 -12.09 1.26 -16.72
C VAL A 273 -11.07 2.21 -16.12
N ASP A 274 -10.64 1.92 -14.86
CA ASP A 274 -9.63 2.71 -14.15
C ASP A 274 -8.88 1.78 -13.18
N THR A 275 -7.55 1.75 -13.29
CA THR A 275 -6.70 0.89 -12.44
C THR A 275 -6.21 1.61 -11.18
N ASN A 276 -6.55 2.89 -11.01
CA ASN A 276 -6.16 3.66 -9.83
C ASN A 276 -6.76 3.06 -8.55
N GLY A 277 -5.96 2.90 -7.51
CA GLY A 277 -6.39 2.31 -6.24
C GLY A 277 -6.60 0.78 -6.23
N ALA A 278 -6.29 0.08 -7.35
CA ALA A 278 -6.39 -1.39 -7.37
C ALA A 278 -5.45 -2.05 -6.35
N GLY A 279 -4.24 -1.54 -6.20
CA GLY A 279 -3.28 -1.98 -5.18
C GLY A 279 -3.78 -1.72 -3.76
N ASP A 280 -4.34 -0.54 -3.51
CA ASP A 280 -4.95 -0.18 -2.23
C ASP A 280 -6.14 -1.09 -1.89
N CYS A 281 -6.98 -1.38 -2.90
CA CYS A 281 -8.10 -2.30 -2.75
C CYS A 281 -7.60 -3.70 -2.37
N HIS A 282 -6.58 -4.20 -3.06
CA HIS A 282 -5.96 -5.49 -2.76
C HIS A 282 -5.40 -5.51 -1.33
N ALA A 283 -4.58 -4.54 -0.97
CA ALA A 283 -3.97 -4.45 0.36
C ALA A 283 -5.03 -4.35 1.47
N GLY A 284 -6.08 -3.56 1.26
CA GLY A 284 -7.15 -3.37 2.24
C GLY A 284 -7.99 -4.64 2.45
N VAL A 285 -8.35 -5.34 1.37
CA VAL A 285 -9.08 -6.63 1.47
C VAL A 285 -8.20 -7.68 2.11
N LEU A 286 -6.93 -7.79 1.72
CA LEU A 286 -5.95 -8.67 2.36
C LEU A 286 -5.89 -8.43 3.87
N CYS A 287 -5.66 -7.18 4.30
CA CYS A 287 -5.60 -6.81 5.71
C CYS A 287 -6.89 -7.16 6.47
N ALA A 288 -8.06 -6.92 5.86
CA ALA A 288 -9.34 -7.20 6.47
C ALA A 288 -9.53 -8.69 6.75
N LEU A 289 -9.20 -9.53 5.78
CA LEU A 289 -9.39 -10.99 5.89
C LEU A 289 -8.36 -11.62 6.83
N LEU A 290 -7.13 -11.14 6.83
CA LEU A 290 -6.12 -11.56 7.82
C LEU A 290 -6.56 -11.19 9.25
N CYS A 291 -7.21 -10.04 9.43
CA CYS A 291 -7.77 -9.62 10.71
C CYS A 291 -8.90 -10.56 11.20
N GLU A 292 -9.60 -11.21 10.29
CA GLU A 292 -10.62 -12.24 10.58
C GLU A 292 -10.04 -13.64 10.72
N GLY A 293 -8.72 -13.81 10.52
CA GLY A 293 -8.04 -15.11 10.62
C GLY A 293 -8.19 -15.99 9.37
N VAL A 294 -8.58 -15.41 8.23
CA VAL A 294 -8.63 -16.12 6.95
C VAL A 294 -7.20 -16.51 6.53
N PRO A 295 -6.96 -17.74 6.06
CA PRO A 295 -5.66 -18.17 5.57
C PRO A 295 -5.13 -17.24 4.47
N LEU A 296 -3.81 -17.02 4.45
CA LEU A 296 -3.16 -16.04 3.58
C LEU A 296 -3.47 -16.27 2.09
N GLU A 297 -3.46 -17.53 1.63
CA GLU A 297 -3.80 -17.87 0.24
C GLU A 297 -5.24 -17.45 -0.12
N ASP A 298 -6.20 -17.76 0.73
CA ASP A 298 -7.61 -17.39 0.52
C ASP A 298 -7.80 -15.88 0.58
N ALA A 299 -7.10 -15.20 1.49
CA ALA A 299 -7.13 -13.75 1.60
C ALA A 299 -6.58 -13.08 0.31
N VAL A 300 -5.49 -13.59 -0.27
CA VAL A 300 -4.96 -13.11 -1.56
C VAL A 300 -5.95 -13.38 -2.70
N ARG A 301 -6.57 -14.56 -2.75
CA ARG A 301 -7.61 -14.90 -3.75
C ARG A 301 -8.79 -13.92 -3.70
N CYS A 302 -9.27 -13.61 -2.51
CA CYS A 302 -10.35 -12.64 -2.31
C CYS A 302 -9.90 -11.21 -2.68
N ALA A 303 -8.66 -10.85 -2.36
CA ALA A 303 -8.09 -9.55 -2.73
C ALA A 303 -7.94 -9.40 -4.26
N ASN A 304 -7.53 -10.46 -4.97
CA ASN A 304 -7.53 -10.49 -6.45
C ASN A 304 -8.94 -10.25 -7.02
N ALA A 305 -9.95 -10.95 -6.49
CA ALA A 305 -11.34 -10.78 -6.93
C ALA A 305 -11.87 -9.37 -6.68
N ALA A 306 -11.57 -8.80 -5.51
CA ALA A 306 -11.98 -7.44 -5.16
C ALA A 306 -11.33 -6.39 -6.06
N SER A 307 -10.02 -6.52 -6.33
CA SER A 307 -9.29 -5.62 -7.22
C SER A 307 -9.78 -5.71 -8.66
N ALA A 308 -10.09 -6.92 -9.14
CA ALA A 308 -10.67 -7.12 -10.48
C ALA A 308 -12.04 -6.43 -10.62
N LEU A 309 -12.88 -6.43 -9.58
CA LEU A 309 -14.13 -5.67 -9.56
C LEU A 309 -13.87 -4.17 -9.44
N ALA A 310 -12.91 -3.75 -8.62
CA ALA A 310 -12.60 -2.33 -8.41
C ALA A 310 -12.19 -1.65 -9.71
N VAL A 311 -11.34 -2.26 -10.54
CA VAL A 311 -10.87 -1.67 -11.80
C VAL A 311 -11.97 -1.50 -12.86
N THR A 312 -13.15 -2.08 -12.68
CA THR A 312 -14.31 -1.85 -13.57
C THR A 312 -15.04 -0.53 -13.30
N ARG A 313 -14.60 0.24 -12.29
CA ARG A 313 -15.22 1.48 -11.81
C ARG A 313 -14.23 2.63 -11.91
N SER A 314 -14.71 3.85 -12.08
CA SER A 314 -13.87 5.04 -12.14
C SER A 314 -13.53 5.56 -10.74
N GLY A 315 -12.28 5.90 -10.52
CA GLY A 315 -11.74 6.46 -9.28
C GLY A 315 -11.00 5.45 -8.39
N PRO A 316 -10.22 5.92 -7.40
CA PRO A 316 -9.34 5.06 -6.60
C PRO A 316 -10.05 4.31 -5.47
N ALA A 317 -11.10 4.88 -4.87
CA ALA A 317 -11.82 4.28 -3.74
C ALA A 317 -13.06 3.50 -4.23
N THR A 318 -12.86 2.50 -5.07
CA THR A 318 -13.93 1.76 -5.77
C THR A 318 -14.09 0.31 -5.31
N CYS A 319 -13.44 -0.06 -4.20
CA CYS A 319 -13.52 -1.42 -3.66
C CYS A 319 -14.98 -1.89 -3.55
N PRO A 320 -15.32 -3.08 -4.08
CA PRO A 320 -16.65 -3.70 -3.95
C PRO A 320 -16.97 -4.00 -2.48
N ASP A 321 -18.23 -4.28 -2.17
CA ASP A 321 -18.55 -4.83 -0.86
C ASP A 321 -18.28 -6.36 -0.80
N ARG A 322 -18.28 -6.91 0.42
CA ARG A 322 -18.04 -8.33 0.65
C ARG A 322 -18.96 -9.23 -0.20
N LYS A 323 -20.24 -8.90 -0.29
CA LYS A 323 -21.22 -9.70 -1.04
C LYS A 323 -20.94 -9.72 -2.54
N GLU A 324 -20.39 -8.65 -3.08
CA GLU A 324 -19.99 -8.59 -4.49
C GLU A 324 -18.80 -9.50 -4.74
N VAL A 325 -17.81 -9.52 -3.82
CA VAL A 325 -16.64 -10.41 -3.89
C VAL A 325 -17.07 -11.87 -3.73
N GLU A 326 -17.89 -12.18 -2.74
CA GLU A 326 -18.43 -13.53 -2.51
C GLU A 326 -19.20 -14.05 -3.74
N ARG A 327 -19.98 -13.19 -4.39
CA ARG A 327 -20.70 -13.52 -5.63
C ARG A 327 -19.75 -13.88 -6.77
N LEU A 328 -18.67 -13.13 -6.95
CA LEU A 328 -17.67 -13.44 -7.97
C LEU A 328 -16.93 -14.74 -7.67
N LEU A 329 -16.63 -15.00 -6.42
CA LEU A 329 -15.95 -16.23 -5.97
C LEU A 329 -16.88 -17.47 -5.95
N GLY A 330 -18.20 -17.28 -5.95
CA GLY A 330 -19.17 -18.35 -5.81
C GLY A 330 -19.16 -19.01 -4.40
N ARG A 331 -18.57 -18.34 -3.41
CA ARG A 331 -18.49 -18.82 -2.02
C ARG A 331 -18.51 -17.65 -1.02
N VAL A 332 -18.97 -17.94 0.20
CA VAL A 332 -18.88 -17.05 1.37
C VAL A 332 -17.52 -17.25 2.05
N PHE A 333 -16.95 -16.18 2.60
CA PHE A 333 -15.69 -16.21 3.36
C PHE A 333 -15.71 -15.30 4.60
#